data_4a8b0c6b6f32692db3f9245f1b219904
#
_entry.id   4a8b0c6b6f32692db3f9245f1b219904
#
_cell.length_a   1.000
_cell.length_b   1.000
_cell.length_c   1.000
_cell.angle_alpha   90.00
_cell.angle_beta   90.00
_cell.angle_gamma   90.00
#
_symmetry.space_group_name_H-M   'P 1'
#
loop_
_entity.id
_entity.type
_entity.pdbx_description
1 polymer ?
#
loop_
_entity_poly.entity_id
_entity_poly.type
_entity_poly.pdbx_seq_one_letter_code
_entity_poly.pdbx_strand_id
1 'polypeptide(L)'
;VVSTPALAEAFAGLHPDIRVIENRLPVGWWQGLRAQRRRGERPRVGWAGGSSHTGDLELIADVVRELADEVDWVFFGMCPPSIRPFVREVHAGVPIERYPRALAALDLDLALAPVEQNLFNECKSNLRLLEYGACGFPVVCSDVRCYQDDLPVTRVKNRFRDWVDAIRMHTRDLDAAARAGDHLRERVLADWMLDGERLRAWYRAWMPD
;
A
#
# COMPACT_ATOMS: atom_id res chain seq x y z
N VAL A 1 21.04 1.49 10.91
CA VAL A 1 20.36 1.46 9.61
C VAL A 1 18.90 1.83 9.78
N VAL A 2 18.37 2.67 8.92
CA VAL A 2 16.96 3.11 8.89
C VAL A 2 16.39 2.96 7.48
N SER A 3 15.06 2.84 7.38
CA SER A 3 14.40 2.58 6.09
C SER A 3 14.01 3.83 5.29
N THR A 4 14.09 5.02 5.90
CA THR A 4 13.67 6.26 5.23
C THR A 4 14.54 7.45 5.62
N PRO A 5 14.68 8.46 4.75
CA PRO A 5 15.33 9.74 5.10
C PRO A 5 14.66 10.42 6.30
N ALA A 6 13.33 10.36 6.42
CA ALA A 6 12.60 10.94 7.55
C ALA A 6 12.97 10.28 8.89
N LEU A 7 13.18 8.95 8.91
CA LEU A 7 13.74 8.28 10.09
C LEU A 7 15.16 8.73 10.39
N ALA A 8 16.01 8.91 9.37
CA ALA A 8 17.36 9.41 9.58
C ALA A 8 17.36 10.81 10.20
N GLU A 9 16.49 11.69 9.74
CA GLU A 9 16.29 13.03 10.32
C GLU A 9 15.83 12.94 11.79
N ALA A 10 14.83 12.11 12.07
CA ALA A 10 14.29 11.93 13.42
C ALA A 10 15.34 11.39 14.41
N PHE A 11 16.30 10.60 13.95
CA PHE A 11 17.34 9.99 14.77
C PHE A 11 18.72 10.66 14.65
N ALA A 12 18.84 11.78 13.93
CA ALA A 12 20.13 12.43 13.64
C ALA A 12 20.97 12.75 14.89
N GLY A 13 20.33 13.01 16.04
CA GLY A 13 21.04 13.28 17.30
C GLY A 13 21.44 12.04 18.11
N LEU A 14 21.03 10.84 17.69
CA LEU A 14 21.22 9.62 18.48
C LEU A 14 22.45 8.81 18.08
N HIS A 15 22.92 8.93 16.83
CA HIS A 15 24.09 8.21 16.35
C HIS A 15 24.77 8.98 15.19
N PRO A 16 26.12 9.01 15.16
CA PRO A 16 26.86 9.76 14.12
C PRO A 16 26.82 9.09 12.74
N ASP A 17 26.65 7.76 12.67
CA ASP A 17 26.53 7.00 11.42
C ASP A 17 25.11 6.45 11.27
N ILE A 18 24.27 7.16 10.53
CA ILE A 18 22.91 6.73 10.18
C ILE A 18 22.87 6.44 8.69
N ARG A 19 22.70 5.17 8.35
CA ARG A 19 22.64 4.71 6.95
C ARG A 19 21.19 4.48 6.57
N VAL A 20 20.76 5.10 5.46
CA VAL A 20 19.40 4.91 4.92
C VAL A 20 19.43 3.81 3.87
N ILE A 21 18.67 2.76 4.09
CA ILE A 21 18.45 1.67 3.13
C ILE A 21 16.95 1.44 3.01
N GLU A 22 16.40 1.86 1.89
CA GLU A 22 14.97 1.76 1.60
C GLU A 22 14.48 0.31 1.60
N ASN A 23 13.24 0.13 2.04
CA ASN A 23 12.55 -1.16 1.93
C ASN A 23 12.38 -1.54 0.46
N ARG A 24 12.60 -2.81 0.17
CA ARG A 24 12.45 -3.37 -1.17
C ARG A 24 11.79 -4.74 -1.09
N LEU A 25 11.21 -5.19 -2.18
CA LEU A 25 10.46 -6.44 -2.24
C LEU A 25 11.37 -7.63 -2.62
N PRO A 26 11.43 -8.70 -1.81
CA PRO A 26 12.16 -9.91 -2.17
C PRO A 26 11.65 -10.52 -3.47
N VAL A 27 12.54 -10.72 -4.45
CA VAL A 27 12.23 -11.23 -5.79
C VAL A 27 11.42 -12.53 -5.73
N GLY A 28 11.89 -13.51 -4.95
CA GLY A 28 11.26 -14.84 -4.87
C GLY A 28 9.83 -14.83 -4.31
N TRP A 29 9.41 -13.75 -3.65
CA TRP A 29 8.08 -13.64 -3.06
C TRP A 29 7.10 -12.86 -3.94
N TRP A 30 7.57 -11.88 -4.71
CA TRP A 30 6.71 -10.88 -5.34
C TRP A 30 6.74 -10.87 -6.88
N GLN A 31 7.89 -11.17 -7.51
CA GLN A 31 8.05 -10.94 -8.95
C GLN A 31 7.03 -11.70 -9.83
N GLY A 32 6.70 -12.94 -9.44
CA GLY A 32 5.77 -13.79 -10.19
C GLY A 32 4.29 -13.58 -9.86
N LEU A 33 3.97 -12.69 -8.91
CA LEU A 33 2.59 -12.48 -8.47
C LEU A 33 1.85 -11.53 -9.43
N ARG A 34 0.60 -11.85 -9.68
CA ARG A 34 -0.35 -10.97 -10.37
C ARG A 34 -1.77 -11.32 -9.94
N ALA A 35 -2.52 -10.32 -9.54
CA ALA A 35 -3.93 -10.47 -9.23
C ALA A 35 -4.77 -10.68 -10.49
N GLN A 36 -5.86 -11.41 -10.36
CA GLN A 36 -6.94 -11.46 -11.34
C GLN A 36 -7.94 -10.36 -10.94
N ARG A 37 -8.16 -9.41 -11.84
CA ARG A 37 -9.09 -8.30 -11.63
C ARG A 37 -10.48 -8.64 -12.15
N ARG A 38 -11.50 -7.86 -11.80
CA ARG A 38 -12.88 -7.96 -12.32
C ARG A 38 -13.55 -9.30 -11.98
N ARG A 39 -13.38 -9.74 -10.75
CA ARG A 39 -13.98 -11.00 -10.28
C ARG A 39 -15.37 -10.84 -9.68
N GLY A 40 -15.80 -9.61 -9.40
CA GLY A 40 -17.10 -9.30 -8.82
C GLY A 40 -18.06 -8.67 -9.83
N GLU A 41 -19.34 -8.62 -9.46
CA GLU A 41 -20.34 -7.82 -10.16
C GLU A 41 -20.12 -6.32 -9.93
N ARG A 42 -19.53 -5.97 -8.78
CA ARG A 42 -19.12 -4.61 -8.42
C ARG A 42 -17.60 -4.51 -8.36
N PRO A 43 -17.03 -3.30 -8.52
CA PRO A 43 -15.59 -3.08 -8.33
C PRO A 43 -15.16 -3.52 -6.93
N ARG A 44 -14.10 -4.29 -6.83
CA ARG A 44 -13.50 -4.74 -5.56
C ARG A 44 -12.50 -3.70 -5.09
N VAL A 45 -12.84 -2.97 -4.04
CA VAL A 45 -11.99 -1.95 -3.45
C VAL A 45 -11.53 -2.40 -2.08
N GLY A 46 -10.23 -2.33 -1.79
CA GLY A 46 -9.77 -2.94 -0.56
C GLY A 46 -8.54 -2.33 0.09
N TRP A 47 -8.29 -2.85 1.28
CA TRP A 47 -7.15 -2.49 2.11
C TRP A 47 -6.55 -3.74 2.76
N ALA A 48 -5.23 -3.74 2.95
CA ALA A 48 -4.51 -4.79 3.65
C ALA A 48 -3.54 -4.20 4.67
N GLY A 49 -3.49 -4.79 5.86
CA GLY A 49 -2.55 -4.36 6.90
C GLY A 49 -2.84 -4.92 8.28
N GLY A 50 -1.93 -4.66 9.22
CA GLY A 50 -2.01 -5.15 10.60
C GLY A 50 -2.83 -4.24 11.53
N SER A 51 -2.98 -4.67 12.78
CA SER A 51 -3.81 -4.01 13.80
C SER A 51 -3.36 -2.61 14.23
N SER A 52 -2.14 -2.19 13.89
CA SER A 52 -1.62 -0.85 14.20
C SER A 52 -2.18 0.28 13.32
N HIS A 53 -3.09 -0.03 12.39
CA HIS A 53 -3.63 0.91 11.40
C HIS A 53 -5.08 1.33 11.67
N THR A 54 -5.57 1.19 12.92
CA THR A 54 -6.96 1.54 13.26
C THR A 54 -7.26 3.00 12.92
N GLY A 55 -6.43 3.96 13.32
CA GLY A 55 -6.61 5.38 13.01
C GLY A 55 -6.60 5.67 11.50
N ASP A 56 -5.71 5.02 10.75
CA ASP A 56 -5.65 5.15 9.30
C ASP A 56 -6.97 4.72 8.62
N LEU A 57 -7.63 3.67 9.14
CA LEU A 57 -8.92 3.19 8.62
C LEU A 57 -10.12 4.02 9.10
N GLU A 58 -10.10 4.52 10.33
CA GLU A 58 -11.14 5.42 10.83
C GLU A 58 -11.20 6.74 10.03
N LEU A 59 -10.06 7.19 9.49
CA LEU A 59 -9.98 8.36 8.59
C LEU A 59 -10.88 8.21 7.36
N ILE A 60 -11.06 7.00 6.84
CA ILE A 60 -11.89 6.72 5.67
C ILE A 60 -13.23 6.04 6.02
N ALA A 61 -13.62 5.98 7.30
CA ALA A 61 -14.83 5.28 7.72
C ALA A 61 -16.10 5.80 7.04
N ASP A 62 -16.25 7.13 6.93
CA ASP A 62 -17.38 7.75 6.23
C ASP A 62 -17.35 7.48 4.73
N VAL A 63 -16.16 7.39 4.12
CA VAL A 63 -15.98 7.02 2.71
C VAL A 63 -16.43 5.59 2.46
N VAL A 64 -16.06 4.66 3.35
CA VAL A 64 -16.49 3.24 3.27
C VAL A 64 -18.00 3.14 3.35
N ARG A 65 -18.63 3.92 4.23
CA ARG A 65 -20.08 3.96 4.39
C ARG A 65 -20.78 4.54 3.16
N GLU A 66 -20.28 5.66 2.64
CA GLU A 66 -20.82 6.35 1.46
C GLU A 66 -20.84 5.45 0.22
N LEU A 67 -19.77 4.68 0.00
CA LEU A 67 -19.60 3.88 -1.21
C LEU A 67 -20.03 2.42 -1.05
N ALA A 68 -20.70 2.04 0.06
CA ALA A 68 -21.05 0.66 0.38
C ALA A 68 -21.94 -0.02 -0.68
N ASP A 69 -22.76 0.76 -1.38
CA ASP A 69 -23.66 0.24 -2.43
C ASP A 69 -23.02 0.33 -3.84
N GLU A 70 -21.87 1.01 -3.97
CA GLU A 70 -21.20 1.19 -5.26
C GLU A 70 -20.08 0.16 -5.49
N VAL A 71 -19.43 -0.33 -4.41
CA VAL A 71 -18.28 -1.21 -4.47
C VAL A 71 -18.38 -2.37 -3.48
N ASP A 72 -17.66 -3.46 -3.76
CA ASP A 72 -17.45 -4.54 -2.80
C ASP A 72 -16.18 -4.24 -1.99
N TRP A 73 -16.34 -3.86 -0.73
CA TRP A 73 -15.24 -3.62 0.18
C TRP A 73 -14.58 -4.92 0.63
N VAL A 74 -13.26 -5.02 0.49
CA VAL A 74 -12.45 -6.20 0.82
C VAL A 74 -11.31 -5.81 1.76
N PHE A 75 -11.31 -6.31 2.98
CA PHE A 75 -10.29 -6.00 3.97
C PHE A 75 -9.50 -7.24 4.37
N PHE A 76 -8.19 -7.06 4.54
CA PHE A 76 -7.28 -8.14 4.90
C PHE A 76 -6.40 -7.75 6.08
N GLY A 77 -6.38 -8.62 7.11
CA GLY A 77 -5.60 -8.47 8.33
C GLY A 77 -6.40 -7.85 9.48
N MET A 78 -7.11 -6.76 9.25
CA MET A 78 -8.03 -6.18 10.23
C MET A 78 -9.18 -5.44 9.56
N CYS A 79 -10.26 -5.22 10.33
CA CYS A 79 -11.39 -4.39 9.95
C CYS A 79 -11.96 -3.76 11.23
N PRO A 80 -11.95 -2.44 11.40
CA PRO A 80 -12.55 -1.78 12.55
C PRO A 80 -14.04 -2.07 12.67
N PRO A 81 -14.59 -2.19 13.90
CA PRO A 81 -16.02 -2.41 14.10
C PRO A 81 -16.91 -1.34 13.47
N SER A 82 -16.44 -0.09 13.43
CA SER A 82 -17.16 1.07 12.85
C SER A 82 -17.51 0.91 11.37
N ILE A 83 -16.68 0.21 10.61
CA ILE A 83 -16.87 0.00 9.17
C ILE A 83 -17.26 -1.43 8.81
N ARG A 84 -17.12 -2.38 9.74
CA ARG A 84 -17.41 -3.81 9.51
C ARG A 84 -18.79 -4.10 8.87
N PRO A 85 -19.87 -3.39 9.21
CA PRO A 85 -21.20 -3.61 8.61
C PRO A 85 -21.25 -3.34 7.10
N PHE A 86 -20.34 -2.53 6.57
CA PHE A 86 -20.28 -2.10 5.16
C PHE A 86 -19.29 -2.92 4.34
N VAL A 87 -18.52 -3.81 4.97
CA VAL A 87 -17.45 -4.56 4.32
C VAL A 87 -17.95 -5.94 3.88
N ARG A 88 -17.83 -6.23 2.58
CA ARG A 88 -18.27 -7.48 1.96
C ARG A 88 -17.42 -8.67 2.41
N GLU A 89 -16.10 -8.52 2.41
CA GLU A 89 -15.16 -9.58 2.73
C GLU A 89 -14.13 -9.09 3.75
N VAL A 90 -13.89 -9.90 4.78
CA VAL A 90 -12.81 -9.69 5.74
C VAL A 90 -12.00 -10.96 5.83
N HIS A 91 -10.73 -10.85 5.44
CA HIS A 91 -9.76 -11.95 5.51
C HIS A 91 -8.86 -11.77 6.72
N ALA A 92 -8.66 -12.84 7.48
CA ALA A 92 -7.72 -12.83 8.61
C ALA A 92 -6.28 -12.68 8.14
N GLY A 93 -5.42 -12.09 8.99
CA GLY A 93 -3.99 -12.04 8.75
C GLY A 93 -3.37 -13.45 8.63
N VAL A 94 -2.33 -13.56 7.83
CA VAL A 94 -1.59 -14.81 7.59
C VAL A 94 -0.11 -14.65 7.96
N PRO A 95 0.64 -15.75 8.15
CA PRO A 95 2.09 -15.69 8.27
C PRO A 95 2.74 -14.95 7.09
N ILE A 96 3.86 -14.26 7.37
CA ILE A 96 4.50 -13.35 6.40
C ILE A 96 4.89 -14.06 5.08
N GLU A 97 5.24 -15.32 5.12
CA GLU A 97 5.62 -16.13 3.95
C GLU A 97 4.43 -16.38 3.01
N ARG A 98 3.21 -16.31 3.54
CA ARG A 98 1.95 -16.47 2.78
C ARG A 98 1.35 -15.14 2.37
N TYR A 99 1.77 -14.05 3.02
CA TYR A 99 1.17 -12.72 2.83
C TYR A 99 1.17 -12.25 1.37
N PRO A 100 2.27 -12.34 0.59
CA PRO A 100 2.28 -11.87 -0.78
C PRO A 100 1.21 -12.55 -1.66
N ARG A 101 1.11 -13.87 -1.55
CA ARG A 101 0.12 -14.64 -2.33
C ARG A 101 -1.31 -14.37 -1.86
N ALA A 102 -1.52 -14.24 -0.55
CA ALA A 102 -2.82 -13.93 0.01
C ALA A 102 -3.27 -12.52 -0.40
N LEU A 103 -2.35 -11.54 -0.41
CA LEU A 103 -2.63 -10.20 -0.90
C LEU A 103 -3.03 -10.20 -2.39
N ALA A 104 -2.27 -10.86 -3.25
CA ALA A 104 -2.59 -10.96 -4.66
C ALA A 104 -3.95 -11.63 -4.92
N ALA A 105 -4.31 -12.65 -4.11
CA ALA A 105 -5.56 -13.38 -4.22
C ALA A 105 -6.81 -12.60 -3.77
N LEU A 106 -6.66 -11.38 -3.21
CA LEU A 106 -7.80 -10.49 -2.97
C LEU A 106 -8.42 -10.01 -4.28
N ASP A 107 -7.67 -10.05 -5.37
CA ASP A 107 -8.13 -9.70 -6.73
C ASP A 107 -8.82 -8.32 -6.77
N LEU A 108 -8.18 -7.30 -6.16
CA LEU A 108 -8.73 -5.96 -6.07
C LEU A 108 -8.69 -5.26 -7.45
N ASP A 109 -9.73 -4.49 -7.73
CA ASP A 109 -9.76 -3.53 -8.83
C ASP A 109 -9.12 -2.20 -8.42
N LEU A 110 -9.10 -1.90 -7.11
CA LEU A 110 -8.47 -0.72 -6.52
C LEU A 110 -8.00 -1.01 -5.09
N ALA A 111 -6.76 -0.68 -4.77
CA ALA A 111 -6.24 -0.75 -3.42
C ALA A 111 -6.15 0.64 -2.77
N LEU A 112 -6.42 0.72 -1.47
CA LEU A 112 -6.35 1.96 -0.70
C LEU A 112 -5.19 1.94 0.29
N ALA A 113 -4.50 3.06 0.41
CA ALA A 113 -3.45 3.27 1.39
C ALA A 113 -3.68 4.57 2.19
N PRO A 114 -4.75 4.62 3.02
CA PRO A 114 -4.95 5.74 3.93
C PRO A 114 -3.87 5.73 5.01
N VAL A 115 -3.39 6.92 5.37
CA VAL A 115 -2.41 7.14 6.43
C VAL A 115 -2.69 8.48 7.09
N GLU A 116 -2.79 8.51 8.43
CA GLU A 116 -2.90 9.75 9.19
C GLU A 116 -1.63 10.58 9.06
N GLN A 117 -1.78 11.90 8.99
CA GLN A 117 -0.66 12.82 8.98
C GLN A 117 -0.16 13.07 10.42
N ASN A 118 0.90 12.37 10.80
CA ASN A 118 1.62 12.54 12.06
C ASN A 118 3.10 12.12 11.87
N LEU A 119 3.97 12.53 12.79
CA LEU A 119 5.41 12.29 12.68
C LEU A 119 5.76 10.80 12.52
N PHE A 120 5.10 9.92 13.27
CA PHE A 120 5.33 8.48 13.15
C PHE A 120 5.05 7.96 11.75
N ASN A 121 3.93 8.38 11.15
CA ASN A 121 3.53 7.97 9.82
C ASN A 121 4.40 8.61 8.71
N GLU A 122 4.86 9.84 8.92
CA GLU A 122 5.80 10.50 7.99
C GLU A 122 7.15 9.78 7.91
N CYS A 123 7.54 9.09 8.99
CA CYS A 123 8.75 8.27 9.05
C CYS A 123 8.60 6.88 8.44
N LYS A 124 7.38 6.41 8.13
CA LYS A 124 7.14 5.11 7.47
C LYS A 124 7.74 5.09 6.08
N SER A 125 7.91 3.89 5.53
CA SER A 125 8.27 3.68 4.12
C SER A 125 7.02 3.54 3.24
N ASN A 126 7.22 3.63 1.94
CA ASN A 126 6.21 3.40 0.91
C ASN A 126 5.89 1.90 0.67
N LEU A 127 6.32 1.00 1.54
CA LEU A 127 6.25 -0.46 1.34
C LEU A 127 4.87 -0.95 0.90
N ARG A 128 3.79 -0.38 1.44
CA ARG A 128 2.42 -0.73 1.05
C ARG A 128 2.12 -0.44 -0.42
N LEU A 129 2.62 0.67 -0.95
CA LEU A 129 2.48 1.01 -2.37
C LEU A 129 3.23 0.00 -3.25
N LEU A 130 4.41 -0.44 -2.78
CA LEU A 130 5.21 -1.46 -3.48
C LEU A 130 4.50 -2.81 -3.50
N GLU A 131 3.96 -3.25 -2.38
CA GLU A 131 3.22 -4.52 -2.26
C GLU A 131 1.98 -4.55 -3.16
N TYR A 132 1.18 -3.49 -3.15
CA TYR A 132 0.02 -3.35 -4.03
C TYR A 132 0.43 -3.28 -5.50
N GLY A 133 1.48 -2.52 -5.81
CA GLY A 133 2.02 -2.42 -7.16
C GLY A 133 2.53 -3.76 -7.69
N ALA A 134 3.26 -4.54 -6.89
CA ALA A 134 3.72 -5.87 -7.28
C ALA A 134 2.56 -6.81 -7.65
N CYS A 135 1.41 -6.69 -6.97
CA CYS A 135 0.19 -7.42 -7.32
C CYS A 135 -0.51 -6.88 -8.58
N GLY A 136 -0.16 -5.67 -9.04
CA GLY A 136 -0.79 -5.00 -10.17
C GLY A 136 -2.06 -4.24 -9.80
N PHE A 137 -2.28 -3.91 -8.51
CA PHE A 137 -3.40 -3.07 -8.11
C PHE A 137 -3.10 -1.60 -8.42
N PRO A 138 -4.04 -0.84 -9.02
CA PRO A 138 -3.98 0.61 -8.95
C PRO A 138 -4.18 1.05 -7.50
N VAL A 139 -3.60 2.19 -7.12
CA VAL A 139 -3.61 2.64 -5.72
C VAL A 139 -4.11 4.07 -5.59
N VAL A 140 -5.02 4.29 -4.64
CA VAL A 140 -5.30 5.61 -4.07
C VAL A 140 -4.70 5.67 -2.67
N CYS A 141 -3.89 6.68 -2.40
CA CYS A 141 -3.20 6.84 -1.12
C CYS A 141 -3.31 8.27 -0.57
N SER A 142 -3.08 8.42 0.73
CA SER A 142 -2.94 9.74 1.36
C SER A 142 -1.78 10.52 0.76
N ASP A 143 -1.96 11.82 0.57
CA ASP A 143 -0.91 12.76 0.17
C ASP A 143 -0.07 13.15 1.40
N VAL A 144 0.80 12.23 1.83
CA VAL A 144 1.67 12.34 3.02
C VAL A 144 3.13 12.05 2.68
N ARG A 145 4.06 12.54 3.50
CA ARG A 145 5.50 12.47 3.23
C ARG A 145 5.99 11.06 2.86
N CYS A 146 5.55 10.02 3.54
CA CYS A 146 6.00 8.65 3.29
C CYS A 146 5.57 8.08 1.92
N TYR A 147 4.65 8.75 1.23
CA TYR A 147 4.17 8.39 -0.10
C TYR A 147 4.53 9.42 -1.18
N GLN A 148 5.41 10.38 -0.87
CA GLN A 148 5.94 11.38 -1.81
C GLN A 148 7.17 10.80 -2.55
N ASP A 149 6.90 9.93 -3.50
CA ASP A 149 7.84 9.30 -4.41
C ASP A 149 7.37 9.43 -5.87
N ASP A 150 8.09 8.85 -6.81
CA ASP A 150 7.77 8.88 -8.24
C ASP A 150 6.88 7.71 -8.72
N LEU A 151 6.30 6.94 -7.78
CA LEU A 151 5.37 5.87 -8.13
C LEU A 151 4.07 6.45 -8.73
N PRO A 152 3.56 5.85 -9.82
CA PRO A 152 2.34 6.30 -10.50
C PRO A 152 1.08 5.86 -9.73
N VAL A 153 0.81 6.53 -8.62
CA VAL A 153 -0.36 6.33 -7.75
C VAL A 153 -1.20 7.60 -7.66
N THR A 154 -2.46 7.48 -7.31
CA THR A 154 -3.36 8.62 -7.09
C THR A 154 -3.22 9.08 -5.64
N ARG A 155 -2.64 10.26 -5.42
CA ARG A 155 -2.50 10.87 -4.09
C ARG A 155 -3.66 11.81 -3.81
N VAL A 156 -4.27 11.70 -2.63
CA VAL A 156 -5.40 12.53 -2.21
C VAL A 156 -5.15 13.13 -0.82
N LYS A 157 -5.63 14.33 -0.60
CA LYS A 157 -5.70 14.87 0.75
C LYS A 157 -6.67 14.05 1.59
N ASN A 158 -6.43 13.99 2.91
CA ASN A 158 -7.29 13.24 3.82
C ASN A 158 -8.61 13.96 4.09
N ARG A 159 -9.36 14.23 3.02
CA ARG A 159 -10.71 14.83 3.03
C ARG A 159 -11.70 13.86 2.44
N PHE A 160 -12.88 13.76 3.02
CA PHE A 160 -13.94 12.87 2.58
C PHE A 160 -14.18 12.92 1.06
N ARG A 161 -14.36 14.11 0.49
CA ARG A 161 -14.63 14.28 -0.95
C ARG A 161 -13.48 13.84 -1.83
N ASP A 162 -12.24 14.13 -1.44
CA ASP A 162 -11.06 13.78 -2.24
C ASP A 162 -10.93 12.25 -2.38
N TRP A 163 -11.21 11.50 -1.30
CA TRP A 163 -11.25 10.04 -1.32
C TRP A 163 -12.40 9.50 -2.17
N VAL A 164 -13.62 10.00 -1.96
CA VAL A 164 -14.81 9.56 -2.71
C VAL A 164 -14.63 9.79 -4.21
N ASP A 165 -14.17 10.98 -4.61
CA ASP A 165 -13.99 11.34 -6.01
C ASP A 165 -12.88 10.48 -6.67
N ALA A 166 -11.77 10.24 -5.98
CA ALA A 166 -10.69 9.40 -6.49
C ALA A 166 -11.12 7.93 -6.64
N ILE A 167 -11.85 7.38 -5.67
CA ILE A 167 -12.35 6.00 -5.76
C ILE A 167 -13.34 5.90 -6.93
N ARG A 168 -14.29 6.81 -7.03
CA ARG A 168 -15.27 6.82 -8.15
C ARG A 168 -14.59 7.00 -9.51
N MET A 169 -13.52 7.79 -9.59
CA MET A 169 -12.74 7.94 -10.82
C MET A 169 -12.19 6.60 -11.31
N HIS A 170 -11.58 5.81 -10.40
CA HIS A 170 -11.03 4.50 -10.75
C HIS A 170 -12.11 3.44 -11.00
N THR A 171 -13.20 3.45 -10.24
CA THR A 171 -14.25 2.43 -10.33
C THR A 171 -15.20 2.62 -11.51
N ARG A 172 -15.31 3.83 -12.07
CA ARG A 172 -16.10 4.12 -13.27
C ARG A 172 -15.45 3.64 -14.56
N ASP A 173 -14.11 3.58 -14.61
CA ASP A 173 -13.34 3.06 -15.74
C ASP A 173 -12.32 2.03 -15.26
N LEU A 174 -12.78 0.79 -15.15
CA LEU A 174 -11.93 -0.33 -14.70
C LEU A 174 -10.82 -0.68 -15.70
N ASP A 175 -10.95 -0.30 -16.99
CA ASP A 175 -9.88 -0.46 -17.96
C ASP A 175 -8.75 0.54 -17.73
N ALA A 176 -9.08 1.79 -17.47
CA ALA A 176 -8.09 2.79 -17.08
C ALA A 176 -7.43 2.44 -15.74
N ALA A 177 -8.21 2.01 -14.75
CA ALA A 177 -7.69 1.54 -13.47
C ALA A 177 -6.73 0.36 -13.65
N ALA A 178 -7.08 -0.63 -14.46
CA ALA A 178 -6.21 -1.76 -14.76
C ALA A 178 -4.89 -1.33 -15.41
N ARG A 179 -4.92 -0.40 -16.37
CA ARG A 179 -3.70 0.15 -16.98
C ARG A 179 -2.83 0.89 -15.97
N ALA A 180 -3.44 1.65 -15.05
CA ALA A 180 -2.72 2.33 -13.98
C ALA A 180 -2.03 1.32 -13.04
N GLY A 181 -2.70 0.23 -12.68
CA GLY A 181 -2.12 -0.86 -11.89
C GLY A 181 -0.98 -1.58 -12.62
N ASP A 182 -1.11 -1.80 -13.93
CA ASP A 182 -0.04 -2.41 -14.74
C ASP A 182 1.19 -1.50 -14.81
N HIS A 183 0.99 -0.19 -15.00
CA HIS A 183 2.08 0.79 -14.99
C HIS A 183 2.79 0.86 -13.63
N LEU A 184 2.01 0.87 -12.53
CA LEU A 184 2.60 0.83 -11.18
C LEU A 184 3.41 -0.47 -10.99
N ARG A 185 2.89 -1.62 -11.45
CA ARG A 185 3.61 -2.89 -11.37
C ARG A 185 4.93 -2.87 -12.14
N GLU A 186 4.93 -2.35 -13.36
CA GLU A 186 6.17 -2.20 -14.16
C GLU A 186 7.22 -1.38 -13.42
N ARG A 187 6.83 -0.23 -12.84
CA ARG A 187 7.72 0.61 -12.05
C ARG A 187 8.26 -0.11 -10.81
N VAL A 188 7.40 -0.80 -10.05
CA VAL A 188 7.82 -1.54 -8.86
C VAL A 188 8.78 -2.66 -9.22
N LEU A 189 8.49 -3.46 -10.25
CA LEU A 189 9.37 -4.56 -10.66
C LEU A 189 10.71 -4.08 -11.23
N ALA A 190 10.75 -2.93 -11.88
CA ALA A 190 11.98 -2.34 -12.40
C ALA A 190 12.87 -1.76 -11.28
N ASP A 191 12.27 -1.02 -10.33
CA ASP A 191 13.02 -0.14 -9.46
C ASP A 191 13.06 -0.56 -7.99
N TRP A 192 12.13 -1.41 -7.53
CA TRP A 192 11.91 -1.67 -6.11
C TRP A 192 12.10 -3.14 -5.68
N MET A 193 12.65 -3.97 -6.54
CA MET A 193 12.99 -5.35 -6.16
C MET A 193 14.32 -5.40 -5.41
N LEU A 194 14.42 -6.32 -4.44
CA LEU A 194 15.64 -6.59 -3.70
C LEU A 194 16.47 -7.63 -4.46
N ASP A 195 17.26 -7.14 -5.42
CA ASP A 195 18.10 -7.95 -6.29
C ASP A 195 19.47 -7.30 -6.56
N GLY A 196 20.35 -8.02 -7.22
CA GLY A 196 21.59 -7.53 -7.77
C GLY A 196 22.37 -6.57 -6.85
N GLU A 197 22.65 -5.35 -7.35
CA GLU A 197 23.39 -4.33 -6.61
C GLU A 197 22.60 -3.78 -5.39
N ARG A 198 21.27 -3.74 -5.48
CA ARG A 198 20.40 -3.31 -4.37
C ARG A 198 20.51 -4.26 -3.17
N LEU A 199 20.56 -5.57 -3.42
CA LEU A 199 20.80 -6.57 -2.38
C LEU A 199 22.21 -6.42 -1.79
N ARG A 200 23.23 -6.18 -2.63
CA ARG A 200 24.61 -5.93 -2.15
C ARG A 200 24.69 -4.66 -1.31
N ALA A 201 24.02 -3.57 -1.72
CA ALA A 201 23.97 -2.32 -0.95
C ALA A 201 23.29 -2.54 0.42
N TRP A 202 22.18 -3.29 0.43
CA TRP A 202 21.48 -3.67 1.66
C TRP A 202 22.39 -4.47 2.59
N TYR A 203 23.12 -5.45 2.06
CA TYR A 203 24.05 -6.27 2.83
C TYR A 203 25.19 -5.42 3.41
N ARG A 204 25.86 -4.58 2.61
CA ARG A 204 26.94 -3.68 3.07
C ARG A 204 26.51 -2.72 4.17
N ALA A 205 25.25 -2.29 4.18
CA ALA A 205 24.77 -1.37 5.21
C ALA A 205 24.72 -2.00 6.62
N TRP A 206 24.57 -3.32 6.69
CA TRP A 206 24.49 -4.07 7.94
C TRP A 206 25.81 -4.64 8.40
N MET A 207 26.77 -4.79 7.49
CA MET A 207 28.09 -5.34 7.82
C MET A 207 29.01 -4.20 8.27
N PRO A 208 29.79 -4.41 9.34
CA PRO A 208 30.89 -3.50 9.67
C PRO A 208 31.93 -3.51 8.55
N ASP A 209 32.61 -2.39 8.37
CA ASP A 209 33.77 -2.26 7.48
C ASP A 209 34.96 -3.09 7.99
#